data_5a456730ade8c26d713eafacc7225414
#
_entry.id   5a456730ade8c26d713eafacc7225414
#
_cell.length_a   1.000
_cell.length_b   1.000
_cell.length_c   1.000
_cell.angle_alpha   90.00
_cell.angle_beta   90.00
_cell.angle_gamma   90.00
#
_symmetry.space_group_name_H-M   'P 1'
#
loop_
_entity.id
_entity.type
_entity.pdbx_description
1 polymer ?
#
loop_
_entity_poly.entity_id
_entity_poly.type
_entity_poly.pdbx_seq_one_letter_code
_entity_poly.pdbx_strand_id
1 'polypeptide(L)'
;MGKELYDGFSEARDLFEQANDYFKRRISDVMFYGTEVELMRTENTQPAVFLYEVIVASIQKTFRPDVVAGHSLGEFAALVLNGTISFEDGLNLVLKRATIAQKVCEKFNTGMGAVIGLSDAYVEKRIKEIGDETGELIYFANYNGPGQVVITGSKKGIRLACKAFQRHYA
;
A
#
# COMPACT_ATOMS: atom_id res chain seq x y z
N MET A 1 -1.62 -13.75 -6.42
CA MET A 1 -0.32 -13.03 -6.54
C MET A 1 0.77 -13.91 -5.98
N GLY A 2 1.85 -14.19 -6.75
CA GLY A 2 3.05 -14.90 -6.29
C GLY A 2 3.00 -16.43 -6.24
N LYS A 3 1.92 -17.07 -6.71
CA LYS A 3 1.82 -18.54 -6.72
C LYS A 3 2.87 -19.19 -7.61
N GLU A 4 3.11 -18.61 -8.78
CA GLU A 4 4.15 -19.04 -9.71
C GLU A 4 5.56 -19.00 -9.11
N LEU A 5 5.82 -18.04 -8.21
CA LEU A 5 7.09 -17.96 -7.48
C LEU A 5 7.19 -19.09 -6.45
N TYR A 6 6.12 -19.33 -5.71
CA TYR A 6 6.03 -20.41 -4.73
C TYR A 6 6.24 -21.78 -5.37
N ASP A 7 5.61 -22.02 -6.53
CA ASP A 7 5.70 -23.30 -7.25
C ASP A 7 7.08 -23.49 -7.92
N GLY A 8 7.67 -22.40 -8.44
CA GLY A 8 8.88 -22.44 -9.26
C GLY A 8 10.20 -22.35 -8.51
N PHE A 9 10.22 -21.79 -7.30
CA PHE A 9 11.47 -21.52 -6.57
C PHE A 9 11.39 -21.98 -5.12
N SER A 10 12.32 -22.87 -4.70
CA SER A 10 12.40 -23.34 -3.30
C SER A 10 12.63 -22.19 -2.32
N GLU A 11 13.53 -21.26 -2.65
CA GLU A 11 13.82 -20.08 -1.84
C GLU A 11 12.59 -19.19 -1.63
N ALA A 12 11.76 -19.03 -2.66
CA ALA A 12 10.49 -18.29 -2.55
C ALA A 12 9.51 -19.02 -1.60
N ARG A 13 9.39 -20.34 -1.77
CA ARG A 13 8.54 -21.17 -0.92
C ARG A 13 8.92 -21.05 0.55
N ASP A 14 10.22 -21.11 0.86
CA ASP A 14 10.71 -21.00 2.22
C ASP A 14 10.33 -19.64 2.85
N LEU A 15 10.45 -18.55 2.10
CA LEU A 15 10.04 -17.22 2.57
C LEU A 15 8.52 -17.11 2.77
N PHE A 16 7.71 -17.71 1.89
CA PHE A 16 6.26 -17.77 2.09
C PHE A 16 5.88 -18.55 3.35
N GLU A 17 6.52 -19.72 3.59
CA GLU A 17 6.21 -20.52 4.79
C GLU A 17 6.71 -19.84 6.06
N GLN A 18 7.88 -19.20 6.06
CA GLN A 18 8.33 -18.37 7.18
C GLN A 18 7.32 -17.26 7.52
N ALA A 19 6.78 -16.57 6.50
CA ALA A 19 5.77 -15.55 6.73
C ALA A 19 4.44 -16.14 7.25
N ASN A 20 4.00 -17.29 6.73
CA ASN A 20 2.81 -18.00 7.22
C ASN A 20 2.95 -18.36 8.71
N ASP A 21 4.10 -18.90 9.09
CA ASP A 21 4.42 -19.26 10.47
C ASP A 21 4.46 -18.04 11.38
N TYR A 22 5.09 -16.95 10.92
CA TYR A 22 5.19 -15.72 11.67
C TYR A 22 3.81 -15.10 11.95
N PHE A 23 2.97 -15.02 10.92
CA PHE A 23 1.63 -14.44 11.04
C PHE A 23 0.62 -15.37 11.73
N LYS A 24 0.99 -16.62 12.02
CA LYS A 24 0.09 -17.67 12.55
C LYS A 24 -1.16 -17.86 11.69
N ARG A 25 -1.05 -17.56 10.39
CA ARG A 25 -2.07 -17.75 9.37
C ARG A 25 -1.42 -17.86 8.00
N ARG A 26 -2.06 -18.54 7.08
CA ARG A 26 -1.57 -18.70 5.72
C ARG A 26 -1.90 -17.47 4.87
N ILE A 27 -1.04 -16.44 4.96
CA ILE A 27 -1.14 -15.27 4.09
C ILE A 27 -0.96 -15.66 2.61
N SER A 28 -0.16 -16.69 2.35
CA SER A 28 0.02 -17.24 1.02
C SER A 28 -1.31 -17.70 0.38
N ASP A 29 -2.22 -18.29 1.14
CA ASP A 29 -3.51 -18.74 0.62
C ASP A 29 -4.39 -17.54 0.20
N VAL A 30 -4.37 -16.46 0.98
CA VAL A 30 -5.04 -15.20 0.60
C VAL A 30 -4.41 -14.62 -0.67
N MET A 31 -3.07 -14.67 -0.79
CA MET A 31 -2.35 -14.17 -1.97
C MET A 31 -2.65 -14.99 -3.23
N PHE A 32 -2.79 -16.32 -3.10
CA PHE A 32 -2.92 -17.22 -4.25
C PHE A 32 -4.37 -17.42 -4.68
N TYR A 33 -5.28 -17.47 -3.74
CA TYR A 33 -6.67 -17.90 -3.96
C TYR A 33 -7.71 -16.95 -3.37
N GLY A 34 -7.29 -15.95 -2.59
CA GLY A 34 -8.18 -14.99 -1.95
C GLY A 34 -8.94 -14.15 -2.96
N THR A 35 -10.12 -13.70 -2.56
CA THR A 35 -10.94 -12.78 -3.33
C THR A 35 -10.32 -11.38 -3.36
N GLU A 36 -10.73 -10.58 -4.33
CA GLU A 36 -10.30 -9.17 -4.42
C GLU A 36 -10.67 -8.39 -3.14
N VAL A 37 -11.83 -8.66 -2.57
CA VAL A 37 -12.30 -8.05 -1.31
C VAL A 37 -11.40 -8.40 -0.13
N GLU A 38 -10.95 -9.66 -0.02
CA GLU A 38 -10.02 -10.08 1.01
C GLU A 38 -8.65 -9.42 0.85
N LEU A 39 -8.15 -9.34 -0.38
CA LEU A 39 -6.88 -8.68 -0.68
C LEU A 39 -6.92 -7.16 -0.47
N MET A 40 -8.07 -6.51 -0.66
CA MET A 40 -8.25 -5.07 -0.42
C MET A 40 -8.21 -4.69 1.07
N ARG A 41 -8.38 -5.61 1.99
CA ARG A 41 -8.22 -5.32 3.43
C ARG A 41 -6.75 -5.00 3.70
N THR A 42 -6.49 -3.82 4.28
CA THR A 42 -5.09 -3.36 4.44
C THR A 42 -4.26 -4.29 5.32
N GLU A 43 -4.89 -5.05 6.22
CA GLU A 43 -4.26 -6.10 7.02
C GLU A 43 -3.76 -7.30 6.18
N ASN A 44 -4.27 -7.46 4.96
CA ASN A 44 -3.83 -8.47 4.00
C ASN A 44 -2.97 -7.84 2.89
N THR A 45 -3.38 -6.69 2.35
CA THR A 45 -2.66 -6.02 1.26
C THR A 45 -1.21 -5.74 1.62
N GLN A 46 -0.98 -5.15 2.79
CA GLN A 46 0.37 -4.72 3.16
C GLN A 46 1.33 -5.91 3.34
N PRO A 47 1.00 -6.96 4.12
CA PRO A 47 1.85 -8.14 4.20
C PRO A 47 2.04 -8.85 2.86
N ALA A 48 1.00 -8.92 2.02
CA ALA A 48 1.06 -9.59 0.73
C ALA A 48 2.02 -8.87 -0.25
N VAL A 49 1.94 -7.54 -0.34
CA VAL A 49 2.82 -6.74 -1.20
C VAL A 49 4.25 -6.79 -0.70
N PHE A 50 4.49 -6.58 0.60
CA PHE A 50 5.81 -6.69 1.20
C PHE A 50 6.48 -8.04 0.91
N LEU A 51 5.74 -9.14 1.15
CA LEU A 51 6.25 -10.49 0.94
C LEU A 51 6.59 -10.72 -0.54
N TYR A 52 5.73 -10.27 -1.45
CA TYR A 52 5.96 -10.38 -2.89
C TYR A 52 7.21 -9.61 -3.33
N GLU A 53 7.39 -8.37 -2.87
CA GLU A 53 8.55 -7.52 -3.19
C GLU A 53 9.86 -8.15 -2.72
N VAL A 54 9.91 -8.61 -1.46
CA VAL A 54 11.11 -9.25 -0.90
C VAL A 54 11.43 -10.55 -1.65
N ILE A 55 10.44 -11.39 -1.92
CA ILE A 55 10.64 -12.66 -2.63
C ILE A 55 11.16 -12.42 -4.05
N VAL A 56 10.51 -11.52 -4.81
CA VAL A 56 10.96 -11.22 -6.19
C VAL A 56 12.40 -10.76 -6.23
N ALA A 57 12.82 -9.92 -5.31
CA ALA A 57 14.19 -9.46 -5.26
C ALA A 57 15.17 -10.56 -4.79
N SER A 58 14.76 -11.39 -3.82
CA SER A 58 15.62 -12.44 -3.24
C SER A 58 15.95 -13.57 -4.22
N ILE A 59 15.00 -13.94 -5.09
CA ILE A 59 15.25 -15.00 -6.09
C ILE A 59 16.10 -14.55 -7.28
N GLN A 60 16.32 -13.25 -7.43
CA GLN A 60 17.16 -12.71 -8.51
C GLN A 60 18.64 -12.72 -8.13
N LYS A 61 19.31 -13.84 -8.33
CA LYS A 61 20.71 -14.07 -7.89
C LYS A 61 21.73 -13.07 -8.45
N THR A 62 21.45 -12.46 -9.58
CA THR A 62 22.31 -11.45 -10.23
C THR A 62 21.97 -10.01 -9.86
N PHE A 63 20.89 -9.82 -9.12
CA PHE A 63 20.46 -8.48 -8.69
C PHE A 63 21.41 -7.93 -7.62
N ARG A 64 22.10 -6.85 -7.94
CA ARG A 64 23.07 -6.16 -7.06
C ARG A 64 22.88 -4.65 -7.20
N PRO A 65 21.82 -4.09 -6.59
CA PRO A 65 21.57 -2.66 -6.68
C PRO A 65 22.57 -1.87 -5.83
N ASP A 66 23.04 -0.74 -6.35
CA ASP A 66 23.85 0.22 -5.58
C ASP A 66 22.99 0.99 -4.58
N VAL A 67 21.70 1.19 -4.92
CA VAL A 67 20.73 1.91 -4.09
C VAL A 67 19.37 1.21 -4.21
N VAL A 68 18.63 1.18 -3.13
CA VAL A 68 17.22 0.75 -3.10
C VAL A 68 16.36 1.85 -2.52
N ALA A 69 15.13 1.98 -3.01
CA ALA A 69 14.14 2.91 -2.51
C ALA A 69 12.76 2.25 -2.51
N GLY A 70 11.90 2.68 -1.62
CA GLY A 70 10.53 2.18 -1.53
C GLY A 70 9.54 3.30 -1.27
N HIS A 71 8.37 3.22 -1.88
CA HIS A 71 7.26 4.15 -1.63
C HIS A 71 6.32 3.58 -0.57
N SER A 72 6.06 4.33 0.50
CA SER A 72 5.12 3.94 1.56
C SER A 72 5.46 2.57 2.17
N LEU A 73 4.73 1.51 1.83
CA LEU A 73 4.99 0.14 2.25
C LEU A 73 6.33 -0.40 1.72
N GLY A 74 6.70 -0.05 0.50
CA GLY A 74 7.93 -0.50 -0.15
C GLY A 74 9.22 -0.09 0.60
N GLU A 75 9.17 0.92 1.48
CA GLU A 75 10.31 1.25 2.36
C GLU A 75 10.75 0.06 3.21
N PHE A 76 9.81 -0.73 3.73
CA PHE A 76 10.13 -1.91 4.55
C PHE A 76 10.82 -3.00 3.73
N ALA A 77 10.37 -3.22 2.48
CA ALA A 77 11.06 -4.15 1.59
C ALA A 77 12.46 -3.65 1.24
N ALA A 78 12.63 -2.35 0.95
CA ALA A 78 13.94 -1.75 0.70
C ALA A 78 14.90 -1.90 1.89
N LEU A 79 14.41 -1.71 3.13
CA LEU A 79 15.20 -1.90 4.35
C LEU A 79 15.63 -3.35 4.58
N VAL A 80 14.80 -4.31 4.23
CA VAL A 80 15.17 -5.74 4.27
C VAL A 80 16.22 -6.04 3.20
N LEU A 81 16.00 -5.57 1.97
CA LEU A 81 16.87 -5.87 0.83
C LEU A 81 18.28 -5.26 0.95
N ASN A 82 18.41 -4.13 1.61
CA ASN A 82 19.72 -3.53 1.89
C ASN A 82 20.37 -4.04 3.19
N GLY A 83 19.72 -4.95 3.91
CA GLY A 83 20.23 -5.56 5.13
C GLY A 83 20.13 -4.69 6.39
N THR A 84 19.42 -3.55 6.35
CA THR A 84 19.23 -2.67 7.53
C THR A 84 18.39 -3.35 8.61
N ILE A 85 17.36 -4.09 8.22
CA ILE A 85 16.53 -4.91 9.11
C ILE A 85 16.45 -6.34 8.60
N SER A 86 16.19 -7.27 9.51
CA SER A 86 15.95 -8.68 9.14
C SER A 86 14.60 -8.84 8.44
N PHE A 87 14.42 -9.95 7.72
CA PHE A 87 13.11 -10.30 7.14
C PHE A 87 12.02 -10.42 8.22
N GLU A 88 12.35 -11.03 9.35
CA GLU A 88 11.43 -11.18 10.49
C GLU A 88 11.02 -9.83 11.09
N ASP A 89 11.98 -8.91 11.27
CA ASP A 89 11.67 -7.53 11.70
C ASP A 89 10.76 -6.82 10.69
N GLY A 90 11.01 -7.00 9.39
CA GLY A 90 10.16 -6.49 8.33
C GLY A 90 8.73 -7.01 8.43
N LEU A 91 8.54 -8.32 8.63
CA LEU A 91 7.23 -8.94 8.85
C LEU A 91 6.52 -8.33 10.07
N ASN A 92 7.26 -8.15 11.18
CA ASN A 92 6.71 -7.56 12.42
C ASN A 92 6.23 -6.12 12.20
N LEU A 93 7.07 -5.29 11.61
CA LEU A 93 6.77 -3.88 11.36
C LEU A 93 5.57 -3.71 10.41
N VAL A 94 5.55 -4.49 9.34
CA VAL A 94 4.46 -4.46 8.36
C VAL A 94 3.14 -4.95 8.96
N LEU A 95 3.17 -6.01 9.77
CA LEU A 95 1.99 -6.50 10.49
C LEU A 95 1.43 -5.45 11.44
N LYS A 96 2.28 -4.80 12.24
CA LYS A 96 1.88 -3.72 13.14
C LYS A 96 1.26 -2.54 12.37
N ARG A 97 1.94 -2.10 11.30
CA ARG A 97 1.46 -1.01 10.44
C ARG A 97 0.09 -1.34 9.83
N ALA A 98 -0.06 -2.53 9.27
CA ALA A 98 -1.30 -2.98 8.65
C ALA A 98 -2.45 -3.06 9.66
N THR A 99 -2.19 -3.60 10.85
CA THR A 99 -3.18 -3.73 11.93
C THR A 99 -3.65 -2.36 12.44
N ILE A 100 -2.73 -1.41 12.62
CA ILE A 100 -3.07 -0.06 13.06
C ILE A 100 -3.88 0.66 11.98
N ALA A 101 -3.44 0.58 10.71
CA ALA A 101 -4.15 1.19 9.59
C ALA A 101 -5.57 0.63 9.44
N GLN A 102 -5.75 -0.69 9.58
CA GLN A 102 -7.07 -1.32 9.50
C GLN A 102 -8.00 -0.79 10.60
N LYS A 103 -7.53 -0.72 11.84
CA LYS A 103 -8.30 -0.16 12.97
C LYS A 103 -8.73 1.28 12.74
N VAL A 104 -7.85 2.10 12.15
CA VAL A 104 -8.18 3.50 11.81
C VAL A 104 -9.25 3.56 10.74
N CYS A 105 -9.12 2.77 9.66
CA CYS A 105 -10.11 2.71 8.59
C CYS A 105 -11.49 2.27 9.08
N GLU A 106 -11.55 1.31 9.99
CA GLU A 106 -12.79 0.82 10.58
C GLU A 106 -13.45 1.87 11.50
N LYS A 107 -12.63 2.59 12.28
CA LYS A 107 -13.11 3.57 13.25
C LYS A 107 -13.65 4.84 12.61
N PHE A 108 -13.01 5.36 11.57
CA PHE A 108 -13.27 6.72 11.06
C PHE A 108 -14.00 6.80 9.72
N ASN A 109 -14.42 5.66 9.14
CA ASN A 109 -15.10 5.63 7.84
C ASN A 109 -14.41 6.51 6.79
N THR A 110 -13.10 6.39 6.70
CA THR A 110 -12.23 7.17 5.81
C THR A 110 -12.18 6.61 4.40
N GLY A 111 -11.67 7.41 3.47
CA GLY A 111 -11.39 7.03 2.10
C GLY A 111 -10.12 7.69 1.58
N MET A 112 -9.63 7.18 0.46
CA MET A 112 -8.51 7.76 -0.29
C MET A 112 -8.88 7.84 -1.77
N GLY A 113 -8.28 8.79 -2.48
CA GLY A 113 -8.45 8.96 -3.92
C GLY A 113 -7.14 9.44 -4.55
N ALA A 114 -6.75 8.84 -5.67
CA ALA A 114 -5.66 9.35 -6.50
C ALA A 114 -6.20 10.37 -7.49
N VAL A 115 -5.56 11.54 -7.54
CA VAL A 115 -5.83 12.60 -8.51
C VAL A 115 -4.67 12.66 -9.49
N ILE A 116 -4.97 12.49 -10.77
CA ILE A 116 -3.98 12.39 -11.84
C ILE A 116 -4.24 13.50 -12.87
N GLY A 117 -3.16 14.13 -13.37
CA GLY A 117 -3.22 15.10 -14.45
C GLY A 117 -3.58 16.54 -14.03
N LEU A 118 -3.80 16.81 -12.75
CA LEU A 118 -4.04 18.14 -12.22
C LEU A 118 -2.82 18.68 -11.48
N SER A 119 -2.65 20.01 -11.46
CA SER A 119 -1.59 20.61 -10.66
C SER A 119 -1.91 20.52 -9.15
N ASP A 120 -0.87 20.35 -8.34
CA ASP A 120 -1.00 20.26 -6.88
C ASP A 120 -1.71 21.48 -6.31
N ALA A 121 -1.36 22.69 -6.75
CA ALA A 121 -1.97 23.93 -6.32
C ALA A 121 -3.48 24.00 -6.63
N TYR A 122 -3.91 23.48 -7.78
CA TYR A 122 -5.33 23.41 -8.12
C TYR A 122 -6.07 22.41 -7.20
N VAL A 123 -5.48 21.24 -6.99
CA VAL A 123 -6.07 20.21 -6.12
C VAL A 123 -6.18 20.73 -4.70
N GLU A 124 -5.12 21.37 -4.17
CA GLU A 124 -5.10 21.94 -2.81
C GLU A 124 -6.20 22.99 -2.62
N LYS A 125 -6.27 23.94 -3.53
CA LYS A 125 -7.32 24.96 -3.52
C LYS A 125 -8.72 24.33 -3.52
N ARG A 126 -8.93 23.35 -4.38
CA ARG A 126 -10.25 22.76 -4.59
C ARG A 126 -10.71 21.88 -3.42
N ILE A 127 -9.83 21.09 -2.81
CA ILE A 127 -10.18 20.31 -1.62
C ILE A 127 -10.49 21.21 -0.42
N LYS A 128 -9.77 22.35 -0.30
CA LYS A 128 -10.05 23.34 0.73
C LYS A 128 -11.44 23.96 0.54
N GLU A 129 -11.77 24.39 -0.68
CA GLU A 129 -13.10 24.94 -1.01
C GLU A 129 -14.21 23.95 -0.65
N ILE A 130 -14.06 22.66 -1.04
CA ILE A 130 -15.03 21.62 -0.72
C ILE A 130 -15.15 21.42 0.80
N GLY A 131 -14.03 21.44 1.52
CA GLY A 131 -14.02 21.35 2.98
C GLY A 131 -14.77 22.52 3.63
N ASP A 132 -14.50 23.75 3.20
CA ASP A 132 -15.13 24.97 3.70
C ASP A 132 -16.65 24.99 3.40
N GLU A 133 -17.06 24.55 2.20
CA GLU A 133 -18.47 24.51 1.77
C GLU A 133 -19.30 23.42 2.48
N THR A 134 -18.68 22.29 2.82
CA THR A 134 -19.40 21.07 3.23
C THR A 134 -19.15 20.63 4.66
N GLY A 135 -18.11 21.16 5.31
CA GLY A 135 -17.62 20.71 6.62
C GLY A 135 -16.92 19.36 6.58
N GLU A 136 -16.68 18.78 5.39
CA GLU A 136 -16.01 17.49 5.25
C GLU A 136 -14.49 17.63 5.35
N LEU A 137 -13.85 16.66 6.01
CA LEU A 137 -12.41 16.65 6.14
C LEU A 137 -11.77 16.01 4.89
N ILE A 138 -10.91 16.76 4.21
CA ILE A 138 -10.14 16.31 3.04
C ILE A 138 -8.73 16.88 3.14
N TYR A 139 -7.71 16.03 2.99
CA TYR A 139 -6.32 16.40 3.12
C TYR A 139 -5.47 15.74 2.03
N PHE A 140 -4.31 16.32 1.74
CA PHE A 140 -3.26 15.62 1.02
C PHE A 140 -2.69 14.46 1.87
N ALA A 141 -2.52 13.31 1.23
CA ALA A 141 -1.85 12.15 1.82
C ALA A 141 -0.45 11.96 1.23
N ASN A 142 -0.31 12.07 -0.10
CA ASN A 142 0.95 11.85 -0.80
C ASN A 142 1.11 12.82 -1.98
N TYR A 143 2.33 13.29 -2.18
CA TYR A 143 2.84 13.90 -3.41
C TYR A 143 3.70 12.86 -4.11
N ASN A 144 3.13 12.12 -5.05
CA ASN A 144 3.83 10.99 -5.71
C ASN A 144 4.75 11.45 -6.84
N GLY A 145 4.43 12.58 -7.45
CA GLY A 145 5.18 13.19 -8.54
C GLY A 145 4.37 14.29 -9.22
N PRO A 146 4.95 15.02 -10.19
CA PRO A 146 4.25 16.06 -10.91
C PRO A 146 2.94 15.55 -11.52
N GLY A 147 1.81 16.16 -11.13
CA GLY A 147 0.48 15.77 -11.60
C GLY A 147 -0.07 14.46 -11.05
N GLN A 148 0.51 13.91 -9.99
CA GLN A 148 -0.07 12.78 -9.27
C GLN A 148 0.00 12.97 -7.76
N VAL A 149 -1.14 13.20 -7.16
CA VAL A 149 -1.30 13.35 -5.71
C VAL A 149 -2.36 12.39 -5.18
N VAL A 150 -2.23 12.02 -3.91
CA VAL A 150 -3.25 11.25 -3.20
C VAL A 150 -3.91 12.14 -2.15
N ILE A 151 -5.23 12.12 -2.12
CA ILE A 151 -6.04 12.78 -1.10
C ILE A 151 -6.69 11.76 -0.18
N THR A 152 -6.86 12.12 1.08
CA THR A 152 -7.52 11.31 2.11
C THR A 152 -8.53 12.14 2.91
N GLY A 153 -9.47 11.48 3.54
CA GLY A 153 -10.47 12.18 4.35
C GLY A 153 -11.72 11.35 4.64
N SER A 154 -12.82 12.01 4.96
CA SER A 154 -14.10 11.32 5.08
C SER A 154 -14.53 10.71 3.74
N LYS A 155 -15.20 9.54 3.76
CA LYS A 155 -15.70 8.93 2.51
C LYS A 155 -16.58 9.87 1.69
N LYS A 156 -17.37 10.74 2.36
CA LYS A 156 -18.21 11.72 1.67
C LYS A 156 -17.36 12.82 1.05
N GLY A 157 -16.37 13.35 1.78
CA GLY A 157 -15.43 14.35 1.27
C GLY A 157 -14.67 13.85 0.05
N ILE A 158 -14.11 12.63 0.12
CA ILE A 158 -13.40 12.02 -1.03
C ILE A 158 -14.32 11.85 -2.24
N ARG A 159 -15.58 11.40 -2.05
CA ARG A 159 -16.53 11.31 -3.17
C ARG A 159 -16.86 12.65 -3.80
N LEU A 160 -16.97 13.70 -2.99
CA LEU A 160 -17.22 15.07 -3.50
C LEU A 160 -16.01 15.58 -4.29
N ALA A 161 -14.80 15.39 -3.77
CA ALA A 161 -13.56 15.74 -4.45
C ALA A 161 -13.40 15.00 -5.79
N CYS A 162 -13.58 13.69 -5.81
CA CYS A 162 -13.51 12.89 -7.05
C CYS A 162 -14.51 13.38 -8.10
N LYS A 163 -15.76 13.69 -7.71
CA LYS A 163 -16.75 14.25 -8.63
C LYS A 163 -16.35 15.62 -9.17
N ALA A 164 -15.75 16.47 -8.33
CA ALA A 164 -15.30 17.80 -8.74
C ALA A 164 -14.15 17.71 -9.74
N PHE A 165 -13.21 16.78 -9.55
CA PHE A 165 -12.06 16.58 -10.44
C PHE A 165 -12.45 15.91 -11.76
N GLN A 166 -13.37 14.94 -11.77
CA GLN A 166 -13.87 14.30 -13.00
C GLN A 166 -14.52 15.29 -13.97
N ARG A 167 -15.20 16.32 -13.50
CA ARG A 167 -15.83 17.36 -14.33
C ARG A 167 -14.83 18.26 -15.05
N HIS A 168 -13.55 18.16 -14.71
CA HIS A 168 -12.52 18.97 -15.36
C HIS A 168 -11.99 18.33 -16.66
N TYR A 169 -12.31 17.05 -16.91
CA TYR A 169 -11.95 16.30 -18.11
C TYR A 169 -13.13 16.05 -19.07
N ALA A 170 -14.30 16.60 -18.77
CA ALA A 170 -15.46 16.65 -19.64
C ALA A 170 -15.51 18.00 -20.34
#